data_d6a7dd09806e5a42d03c0376e7dc87f5
#
_entry.id   d6a7dd09806e5a42d03c0376e7dc87f5
#
_cell.length_a   1.000
_cell.length_b   1.000
_cell.length_c   1.000
_cell.angle_alpha   90.00
_cell.angle_beta   90.00
_cell.angle_gamma   90.00
#
_symmetry.space_group_name_H-M   'P 1'
#
loop_
_entity.id
_entity.type
_entity.pdbx_description
1 polymer ?
#
loop_
_entity_poly.entity_id
_entity_poly.type
_entity_poly.pdbx_seq_one_letter_code
_entity_poly.pdbx_strand_id
1 'polypeptide(L)'
;MNPANAALVGAAIGATTVFISSYLTFRYQLRLEEKKSRIAREDALDKELRSYAAEVMREMFSALHSMAWIAWHAYKQMKLDIPLINDELISQYHQEIHSAVPRLLGHLAAVDSVDKRAYKELSDQWSELQKLEDRIANTLVRYQRLPDESLRTLAEYHPEIMELYKSVPENLADIMKSLGPSKQRA
;
A
#
# COMPACT_ATOMS: atom_id res chain seq x y z
N MET A 1 41.50 40.34 52.31
CA MET A 1 41.49 39.06 51.53
C MET A 1 42.86 38.97 50.85
N ASN A 2 43.55 37.86 50.99
CA ASN A 2 44.87 37.68 50.34
C ASN A 2 44.63 37.57 48.81
N PRO A 3 45.34 38.32 47.95
CA PRO A 3 45.15 38.33 46.52
C PRO A 3 45.19 36.90 45.85
N ALA A 4 45.99 36.02 46.43
CA ALA A 4 46.05 34.61 46.01
C ALA A 4 44.74 33.85 46.24
N ASN A 5 44.06 34.12 47.36
CA ASN A 5 42.75 33.49 47.61
C ASN A 5 41.62 34.01 46.65
N ALA A 6 41.69 35.29 46.30
CA ALA A 6 40.72 35.84 45.32
C ALA A 6 40.92 35.26 43.93
N ALA A 7 42.15 35.02 43.48
CA ALA A 7 42.47 34.37 42.21
C ALA A 7 42.01 32.91 42.16
N LEU A 8 42.22 32.16 43.26
CA LEU A 8 41.75 30.77 43.37
C LEU A 8 40.19 30.65 43.30
N VAL A 9 39.53 31.55 44.04
CA VAL A 9 38.04 31.60 43.98
C VAL A 9 37.53 31.93 42.56
N GLY A 10 38.13 32.90 41.87
CA GLY A 10 37.81 33.28 40.53
C GLY A 10 38.04 32.13 39.54
N ALA A 11 39.18 31.41 39.66
CA ALA A 11 39.45 30.24 38.82
C ALA A 11 38.45 29.09 39.06
N ALA A 12 38.10 28.84 40.32
CA ALA A 12 37.07 27.79 40.62
C ALA A 12 35.69 28.14 40.09
N ILE A 13 35.25 29.39 40.20
CA ILE A 13 33.97 29.84 39.61
C ILE A 13 34.02 29.73 38.09
N GLY A 14 35.11 30.16 37.45
CA GLY A 14 35.28 30.04 35.99
C GLY A 14 35.22 28.59 35.52
N ALA A 15 35.95 27.69 36.16
CA ALA A 15 35.95 26.27 35.84
C ALA A 15 34.56 25.63 36.02
N THR A 16 33.84 25.95 37.09
CA THR A 16 32.48 25.46 37.35
C THR A 16 31.49 25.94 36.31
N THR A 17 31.59 27.21 35.91
CA THR A 17 30.72 27.79 34.86
C THR A 17 30.93 27.12 33.50
N VAL A 18 32.20 26.90 33.12
CA VAL A 18 32.55 26.19 31.87
C VAL A 18 32.02 24.75 31.90
N PHE A 19 32.19 24.05 33.04
CA PHE A 19 31.71 22.67 33.17
C PHE A 19 30.18 22.58 33.06
N ILE A 20 29.45 23.45 33.76
CA ILE A 20 27.98 23.50 33.69
C ILE A 20 27.52 23.84 32.28
N SER A 21 28.11 24.83 31.63
CA SER A 21 27.82 25.22 30.26
C SER A 21 28.06 24.09 29.28
N SER A 22 29.21 23.42 29.37
CA SER A 22 29.53 22.27 28.51
C SER A 22 28.59 21.11 28.74
N TYR A 23 28.20 20.80 29.98
CA TYR A 23 27.24 19.76 30.32
C TYR A 23 25.84 20.08 29.76
N LEU A 24 25.36 21.31 29.88
CA LEU A 24 24.08 21.74 29.35
C LEU A 24 24.07 21.67 27.82
N THR A 25 25.14 22.13 27.18
CA THR A 25 25.30 22.06 25.71
C THR A 25 25.28 20.61 25.22
N PHE A 26 26.02 19.72 25.91
CA PHE A 26 26.04 18.28 25.57
C PHE A 26 24.64 17.64 25.72
N ARG A 27 23.95 17.93 26.83
CA ARG A 27 22.57 17.43 27.03
C ARG A 27 21.60 17.95 25.98
N TYR A 28 21.76 19.21 25.57
CA TYR A 28 20.93 19.79 24.49
C TYR A 28 21.23 19.12 23.13
N GLN A 29 22.51 18.89 22.83
CA GLN A 29 22.93 18.21 21.60
C GLN A 29 22.38 16.78 21.55
N LEU A 30 22.47 16.00 22.62
CA LEU A 30 21.92 14.66 22.71
C LEU A 30 20.40 14.65 22.43
N ARG A 31 19.65 15.57 23.04
CA ARG A 31 18.20 15.68 22.77
C ARG A 31 17.89 16.06 21.32
N LEU A 32 18.70 16.89 20.70
CA LEU A 32 18.56 17.24 19.29
C LEU A 32 18.83 16.03 18.37
N GLU A 33 19.87 15.26 18.68
CA GLU A 33 20.21 14.06 17.92
C GLU A 33 19.13 12.98 18.05
N GLU A 34 18.63 12.75 19.28
CA GLU A 34 17.49 11.84 19.51
C GLU A 34 16.25 12.28 18.72
N LYS A 35 15.93 13.57 18.74
CA LYS A 35 14.80 14.12 17.99
C LYS A 35 14.98 13.96 16.48
N LYS A 36 16.19 14.25 15.95
CA LYS A 36 16.52 14.06 14.53
C LYS A 36 16.43 12.59 14.14
N SER A 37 16.97 11.69 14.94
CA SER A 37 16.91 10.25 14.71
C SER A 37 15.48 9.72 14.71
N ARG A 38 14.63 10.22 15.63
CA ARG A 38 13.21 9.85 15.65
C ARG A 38 12.48 10.31 14.38
N ILE A 39 12.66 11.58 13.99
CA ILE A 39 12.05 12.12 12.76
C ILE A 39 12.51 11.33 11.54
N ALA A 40 13.80 11.03 11.43
CA ALA A 40 14.34 10.26 10.32
C ALA A 40 13.76 8.83 10.25
N ARG A 41 13.51 8.19 11.40
CA ARG A 41 12.85 6.87 11.44
C ARG A 41 11.38 6.97 11.03
N GLU A 42 10.66 7.98 11.51
CA GLU A 42 9.25 8.21 11.14
C GLU A 42 9.13 8.46 9.63
N ASP A 43 10.01 9.30 9.06
CA ASP A 43 10.03 9.58 7.61
C ASP A 43 10.39 8.31 6.78
N ALA A 44 11.30 7.47 7.29
CA ALA A 44 11.65 6.21 6.64
C ALA A 44 10.45 5.22 6.62
N LEU A 45 9.76 5.07 7.75
CA LEU A 45 8.56 4.22 7.85
C LEU A 45 7.42 4.73 6.96
N ASP A 46 7.18 6.03 6.91
CA ASP A 46 6.16 6.62 6.03
C ASP A 46 6.49 6.36 4.55
N LYS A 47 7.76 6.45 4.17
CA LYS A 47 8.20 6.16 2.81
C LYS A 47 8.04 4.67 2.46
N GLU A 48 8.40 3.79 3.38
CA GLU A 48 8.25 2.34 3.23
C GLU A 48 6.79 1.94 3.10
N LEU A 49 5.92 2.46 3.97
CA LEU A 49 4.48 2.24 3.91
C LEU A 49 3.87 2.64 2.56
N ARG A 50 4.23 3.82 2.05
CA ARG A 50 3.78 4.28 0.74
C ARG A 50 4.27 3.39 -0.39
N SER A 51 5.48 2.88 -0.30
CA SER A 51 6.02 1.94 -1.28
C SER A 51 5.21 0.64 -1.31
N TYR A 52 4.96 0.04 -0.15
CA TYR A 52 4.16 -1.19 -0.08
C TYR A 52 2.71 -0.97 -0.52
N ALA A 53 2.09 0.14 -0.12
CA ALA A 53 0.73 0.48 -0.55
C ALA A 53 0.66 0.66 -2.07
N ALA A 54 1.64 1.30 -2.70
CA ALA A 54 1.72 1.43 -4.15
C ALA A 54 1.85 0.08 -4.86
N GLU A 55 2.62 -0.85 -4.30
CA GLU A 55 2.72 -2.22 -4.84
C GLU A 55 1.40 -3.00 -4.70
N VAL A 56 0.72 -2.91 -3.56
CA VAL A 56 -0.63 -3.47 -3.38
C VAL A 56 -1.57 -2.95 -4.46
N MET A 57 -1.57 -1.63 -4.68
CA MET A 57 -2.41 -0.99 -5.71
C MET A 57 -2.08 -1.52 -7.10
N ARG A 58 -0.81 -1.64 -7.43
CA ARG A 58 -0.37 -2.17 -8.73
C ARG A 58 -0.89 -3.58 -8.98
N GLU A 59 -0.79 -4.47 -7.97
CA GLU A 59 -1.28 -5.84 -8.10
C GLU A 59 -2.82 -5.90 -8.16
N MET A 60 -3.53 -5.05 -7.43
CA MET A 60 -4.99 -4.92 -7.56
C MET A 60 -5.40 -4.50 -8.97
N PHE A 61 -4.70 -3.53 -9.57
CA PHE A 61 -4.96 -3.12 -10.94
C PHE A 61 -4.63 -4.20 -11.95
N SER A 62 -3.56 -4.97 -11.74
CA SER A 62 -3.24 -6.11 -12.61
C SER A 62 -4.36 -7.14 -12.58
N ALA A 63 -4.85 -7.52 -11.40
CA ALA A 63 -5.97 -8.45 -11.28
C ALA A 63 -7.26 -7.92 -11.91
N LEU A 64 -7.60 -6.65 -11.65
CA LEU A 64 -8.77 -5.99 -12.24
C LEU A 64 -8.68 -5.92 -13.76
N HIS A 65 -7.48 -5.68 -14.31
CA HIS A 65 -7.25 -5.68 -15.75
C HIS A 65 -7.52 -7.05 -16.37
N SER A 66 -7.02 -8.12 -15.77
CA SER A 66 -7.26 -9.49 -16.25
C SER A 66 -8.75 -9.86 -16.20
N MET A 67 -9.45 -9.47 -15.12
CA MET A 67 -10.91 -9.64 -15.03
C MET A 67 -11.66 -8.86 -16.11
N ALA A 68 -11.27 -7.62 -16.36
CA ALA A 68 -11.87 -6.80 -17.42
C ALA A 68 -11.63 -7.39 -18.80
N TRP A 69 -10.45 -7.90 -19.04
CA TRP A 69 -10.06 -8.47 -20.33
C TRP A 69 -10.91 -9.69 -20.68
N ILE A 70 -11.07 -10.62 -19.75
CA ILE A 70 -11.90 -11.81 -19.99
C ILE A 70 -13.39 -11.46 -20.17
N ALA A 71 -13.93 -10.57 -19.33
CA ALA A 71 -15.32 -10.13 -19.42
C ALA A 71 -15.61 -9.35 -20.72
N TRP A 72 -14.67 -8.53 -21.16
CA TRP A 72 -14.75 -7.80 -22.42
C TRP A 72 -14.75 -8.76 -23.62
N HIS A 73 -13.93 -9.81 -23.63
CA HIS A 73 -13.91 -10.81 -24.68
C HIS A 73 -15.25 -11.56 -24.73
N ALA A 74 -15.81 -11.94 -23.59
CA ALA A 74 -17.13 -12.56 -23.52
C ALA A 74 -18.23 -11.64 -24.08
N TYR A 75 -18.23 -10.37 -23.68
CA TYR A 75 -19.15 -9.36 -24.20
C TYR A 75 -19.03 -9.18 -25.72
N LYS A 76 -17.80 -9.12 -26.25
CA LYS A 76 -17.55 -8.98 -27.68
C LYS A 76 -17.95 -10.23 -28.47
N GLN A 77 -17.64 -11.42 -27.94
CA GLN A 77 -18.05 -12.68 -28.55
C GLN A 77 -19.56 -12.75 -28.73
N MET A 78 -20.33 -12.42 -27.71
CA MET A 78 -21.80 -12.38 -27.79
C MET A 78 -22.32 -11.35 -28.78
N LYS A 79 -21.66 -10.18 -28.86
CA LYS A 79 -22.12 -9.10 -29.75
C LYS A 79 -21.79 -9.33 -31.24
N LEU A 80 -20.65 -9.96 -31.50
CA LEU A 80 -20.12 -10.12 -32.86
C LEU A 80 -20.31 -11.52 -33.40
N ASP A 81 -20.75 -12.46 -32.59
CA ASP A 81 -20.89 -13.91 -32.92
C ASP A 81 -19.55 -14.51 -33.44
N ILE A 82 -18.42 -14.08 -32.82
CA ILE A 82 -17.07 -14.55 -33.14
C ILE A 82 -16.48 -15.22 -31.91
N PRO A 83 -15.96 -16.46 -32.01
CA PRO A 83 -15.37 -17.16 -30.87
C PRO A 83 -14.06 -16.44 -30.43
N LEU A 84 -14.11 -15.70 -29.32
CA LEU A 84 -12.99 -14.97 -28.74
C LEU A 84 -12.47 -15.61 -27.45
N ILE A 85 -13.36 -16.25 -26.68
CA ILE A 85 -12.98 -17.00 -25.48
C ILE A 85 -12.50 -18.38 -25.93
N ASN A 86 -11.27 -18.70 -25.60
CA ASN A 86 -10.63 -19.98 -25.88
C ASN A 86 -9.76 -20.42 -24.69
N ASP A 87 -9.25 -21.65 -24.73
CA ASP A 87 -8.44 -22.22 -23.65
C ASP A 87 -7.16 -21.42 -23.38
N GLU A 88 -6.56 -20.81 -24.40
CA GLU A 88 -5.36 -19.97 -24.26
C GLU A 88 -5.68 -18.69 -23.45
N LEU A 89 -6.77 -17.99 -23.77
CA LEU A 89 -7.20 -16.80 -23.05
C LEU A 89 -7.57 -17.13 -21.59
N ILE A 90 -8.25 -18.25 -21.36
CA ILE A 90 -8.59 -18.74 -20.02
C ILE A 90 -7.31 -19.07 -19.24
N SER A 91 -6.37 -19.76 -19.88
CA SER A 91 -5.08 -20.10 -19.27
C SER A 91 -4.28 -18.83 -18.91
N GLN A 92 -4.23 -17.85 -19.82
CA GLN A 92 -3.58 -16.56 -19.57
C GLN A 92 -4.21 -15.85 -18.36
N TYR A 93 -5.53 -15.76 -18.31
CA TYR A 93 -6.27 -15.20 -17.19
C TYR A 93 -5.86 -15.85 -15.86
N HIS A 94 -5.89 -17.18 -15.79
CA HIS A 94 -5.50 -17.89 -14.59
C HIS A 94 -4.05 -17.64 -14.20
N GLN A 95 -3.12 -17.63 -15.16
CA GLN A 95 -1.71 -17.36 -14.91
C GLN A 95 -1.49 -15.96 -14.33
N GLU A 96 -2.16 -14.95 -14.86
CA GLU A 96 -2.05 -13.57 -14.39
C GLU A 96 -2.60 -13.44 -12.97
N ILE A 97 -3.79 -13.96 -12.68
CA ILE A 97 -4.38 -13.95 -11.34
C ILE A 97 -3.51 -14.73 -10.34
N HIS A 98 -3.10 -15.95 -10.68
CA HIS A 98 -2.24 -16.77 -9.82
C HIS A 98 -0.88 -16.12 -9.54
N SER A 99 -0.39 -15.26 -10.42
CA SER A 99 0.84 -14.53 -10.20
C SER A 99 0.64 -13.24 -9.38
N ALA A 100 -0.48 -12.54 -9.58
CA ALA A 100 -0.78 -11.29 -8.90
C ALA A 100 -1.17 -11.49 -7.42
N VAL A 101 -2.04 -12.46 -7.13
CA VAL A 101 -2.60 -12.67 -5.79
C VAL A 101 -1.53 -12.93 -4.72
N PRO A 102 -0.57 -13.85 -4.89
CA PRO A 102 0.48 -14.06 -3.87
C PRO A 102 1.35 -12.82 -3.62
N ARG A 103 1.68 -12.04 -4.69
CA ARG A 103 2.44 -10.80 -4.54
C ARG A 103 1.64 -9.76 -3.76
N LEU A 104 0.36 -9.59 -4.09
CA LEU A 104 -0.56 -8.69 -3.40
C LEU A 104 -0.65 -9.04 -1.90
N LEU A 105 -0.85 -10.31 -1.56
CA LEU A 105 -0.92 -10.76 -0.17
C LEU A 105 0.41 -10.53 0.56
N GLY A 106 1.54 -10.72 -0.11
CA GLY A 106 2.86 -10.40 0.43
C GLY A 106 3.03 -8.92 0.75
N HIS A 107 2.59 -8.04 -0.16
CA HIS A 107 2.62 -6.59 0.06
C HIS A 107 1.62 -6.13 1.13
N LEU A 108 0.42 -6.74 1.19
CA LEU A 108 -0.55 -6.48 2.27
C LEU A 108 0.03 -6.85 3.65
N ALA A 109 0.71 -7.99 3.76
CA ALA A 109 1.39 -8.39 4.99
C ALA A 109 2.50 -7.39 5.38
N ALA A 110 3.23 -6.86 4.41
CA ALA A 110 4.21 -5.80 4.65
C ALA A 110 3.55 -4.50 5.15
N VAL A 111 2.41 -4.09 4.57
CA VAL A 111 1.61 -2.94 5.05
C VAL A 111 1.14 -3.19 6.49
N ASP A 112 0.63 -4.38 6.83
CA ASP A 112 0.16 -4.72 8.20
C ASP A 112 1.27 -4.59 9.24
N SER A 113 2.50 -4.90 8.85
CA SER A 113 3.66 -4.77 9.74
C SER A 113 4.00 -3.32 10.11
N VAL A 114 3.59 -2.35 9.29
CA VAL A 114 3.87 -0.92 9.45
C VAL A 114 2.65 -0.14 9.95
N ASP A 115 1.48 -0.34 9.36
CA ASP A 115 0.25 0.39 9.70
C ASP A 115 -0.99 -0.50 9.52
N LYS A 116 -1.57 -0.93 10.65
CA LYS A 116 -2.77 -1.79 10.66
C LYS A 116 -4.02 -1.11 10.11
N ARG A 117 -4.11 0.21 10.18
CA ARG A 117 -5.25 0.94 9.61
C ARG A 117 -5.17 0.92 8.09
N ALA A 118 -4.00 1.24 7.53
CA ALA A 118 -3.76 1.16 6.10
C ALA A 118 -4.00 -0.26 5.56
N TYR A 119 -3.50 -1.27 6.27
CA TYR A 119 -3.77 -2.67 5.95
C TYR A 119 -5.26 -2.96 5.86
N LYS A 120 -6.05 -2.54 6.86
CA LYS A 120 -7.49 -2.78 6.86
C LYS A 120 -8.17 -2.13 5.65
N GLU A 121 -7.88 -0.86 5.39
CA GLU A 121 -8.47 -0.12 4.28
C GLU A 121 -8.13 -0.77 2.92
N LEU A 122 -6.88 -1.18 2.70
CA LEU A 122 -6.44 -1.87 1.48
C LEU A 122 -7.00 -3.29 1.38
N SER A 123 -7.06 -4.03 2.49
CA SER A 123 -7.61 -5.38 2.55
C SER A 123 -9.12 -5.39 2.26
N ASP A 124 -9.86 -4.40 2.74
CA ASP A 124 -11.28 -4.25 2.45
C ASP A 124 -11.51 -4.03 0.94
N GLN A 125 -10.68 -3.19 0.28
CA GLN A 125 -10.73 -3.01 -1.18
C GLN A 125 -10.40 -4.31 -1.93
N TRP A 126 -9.37 -5.04 -1.49
CA TRP A 126 -9.04 -6.32 -2.10
C TRP A 126 -10.16 -7.35 -1.94
N SER A 127 -10.81 -7.40 -0.79
CA SER A 127 -11.92 -8.34 -0.54
C SER A 127 -13.08 -8.16 -1.53
N GLU A 128 -13.38 -6.94 -1.96
CA GLU A 128 -14.40 -6.70 -2.98
C GLU A 128 -13.96 -7.21 -4.36
N LEU A 129 -12.71 -6.98 -4.74
CA LEU A 129 -12.16 -7.52 -5.99
C LEU A 129 -12.10 -9.04 -5.98
N GLN A 130 -11.77 -9.65 -4.85
CA GLN A 130 -11.71 -11.10 -4.69
C GLN A 130 -13.08 -11.76 -4.87
N LYS A 131 -14.16 -11.17 -4.34
CA LYS A 131 -15.52 -11.66 -4.56
C LYS A 131 -15.90 -11.70 -6.04
N LEU A 132 -15.48 -10.70 -6.80
CA LEU A 132 -15.70 -10.65 -8.24
C LEU A 132 -14.83 -11.68 -8.96
N GLU A 133 -13.57 -11.83 -8.58
CA GLU A 133 -12.66 -12.83 -9.12
C GLU A 133 -13.22 -14.24 -8.92
N ASP A 134 -13.67 -14.59 -7.71
CA ASP A 134 -14.27 -15.87 -7.39
C ASP A 134 -15.47 -16.18 -8.30
N ARG A 135 -16.33 -15.19 -8.59
CA ARG A 135 -17.47 -15.33 -9.51
C ARG A 135 -17.02 -15.60 -10.94
N ILE A 136 -16.02 -14.86 -11.42
CA ILE A 136 -15.45 -15.04 -12.78
C ILE A 136 -14.80 -16.42 -12.89
N ALA A 137 -13.94 -16.80 -11.95
CA ALA A 137 -13.27 -18.09 -11.93
C ALA A 137 -14.25 -19.25 -11.93
N ASN A 138 -15.29 -19.20 -11.08
CA ASN A 138 -16.36 -20.20 -11.05
C ASN A 138 -17.14 -20.28 -12.38
N THR A 139 -17.35 -19.16 -13.07
CA THR A 139 -18.00 -19.12 -14.36
C THR A 139 -17.11 -19.74 -15.45
N LEU A 140 -15.81 -19.47 -15.43
CA LEU A 140 -14.84 -20.07 -16.36
C LEU A 140 -14.73 -21.59 -16.20
N VAL A 141 -14.77 -22.10 -14.97
CA VAL A 141 -14.82 -23.56 -14.72
C VAL A 141 -16.07 -24.21 -15.37
N ARG A 142 -17.21 -23.50 -15.40
CA ARG A 142 -18.43 -23.97 -16.02
C ARG A 142 -18.42 -23.85 -17.54
N TYR A 143 -17.60 -22.97 -18.09
CA TYR A 143 -17.55 -22.64 -19.51
C TYR A 143 -17.39 -23.88 -20.41
N GLN A 144 -16.58 -24.85 -20.02
CA GLN A 144 -16.38 -26.10 -20.77
C GLN A 144 -17.64 -26.95 -20.87
N ARG A 145 -18.59 -26.82 -19.94
CA ARG A 145 -19.84 -27.61 -19.91
C ARG A 145 -21.06 -26.85 -20.45
N LEU A 146 -21.08 -25.54 -20.19
CA LEU A 146 -22.22 -24.66 -20.49
C LEU A 146 -21.68 -23.35 -21.12
N PRO A 147 -21.12 -23.39 -22.34
CA PRO A 147 -20.43 -22.26 -22.93
C PRO A 147 -21.33 -21.03 -23.11
N ASP A 148 -22.56 -21.19 -23.65
CA ASP A 148 -23.45 -20.06 -23.93
C ASP A 148 -23.93 -19.36 -22.64
N GLU A 149 -24.25 -20.13 -21.59
CA GLU A 149 -24.65 -19.58 -20.30
C GLU A 149 -23.47 -18.85 -19.61
N SER A 150 -22.29 -19.47 -19.63
CA SER A 150 -21.09 -18.91 -19.05
C SER A 150 -20.64 -17.62 -19.76
N LEU A 151 -20.71 -17.58 -21.09
CA LEU A 151 -20.43 -16.36 -21.87
C LEU A 151 -21.37 -15.22 -21.49
N ARG A 152 -22.68 -15.51 -21.37
CA ARG A 152 -23.65 -14.51 -20.96
C ARG A 152 -23.35 -13.96 -19.57
N THR A 153 -23.09 -14.85 -18.62
CA THR A 153 -22.72 -14.49 -17.24
C THR A 153 -21.43 -13.68 -17.19
N LEU A 154 -20.37 -14.07 -17.93
CA LEU A 154 -19.12 -13.30 -18.01
C LEU A 154 -19.34 -11.91 -18.59
N ALA A 155 -20.17 -11.80 -19.64
CA ALA A 155 -20.49 -10.52 -20.27
C ALA A 155 -21.26 -9.58 -19.32
N GLU A 156 -22.10 -10.13 -18.44
CA GLU A 156 -22.85 -9.40 -17.43
C GLU A 156 -21.94 -8.78 -16.36
N TYR A 157 -20.74 -9.33 -16.10
CA TYR A 157 -19.76 -8.74 -15.18
C TYR A 157 -19.06 -7.50 -15.75
N HIS A 158 -19.06 -7.32 -17.08
CA HIS A 158 -18.33 -6.21 -17.70
C HIS A 158 -18.73 -4.82 -17.17
N PRO A 159 -20.01 -4.45 -17.03
CA PRO A 159 -20.39 -3.15 -16.45
C PRO A 159 -19.89 -2.98 -15.00
N GLU A 160 -20.01 -4.02 -14.16
CA GLU A 160 -19.54 -3.99 -12.76
C GLU A 160 -18.03 -3.77 -12.69
N ILE A 161 -17.26 -4.44 -13.53
CA ILE A 161 -15.81 -4.26 -13.63
C ILE A 161 -15.46 -2.83 -14.05
N MET A 162 -16.19 -2.27 -15.01
CA MET A 162 -15.96 -0.90 -15.48
C MET A 162 -16.25 0.16 -14.40
N GLU A 163 -17.21 -0.10 -13.50
CA GLU A 163 -17.43 0.74 -12.33
C GLU A 163 -16.27 0.63 -11.32
N LEU A 164 -15.74 -0.58 -11.09
CA LEU A 164 -14.56 -0.80 -10.25
C LEU A 164 -13.32 -0.11 -10.83
N TYR A 165 -13.15 -0.10 -12.16
CA TYR A 165 -12.06 0.64 -12.81
C TYR A 165 -12.07 2.14 -12.52
N LYS A 166 -13.24 2.71 -12.25
CA LYS A 166 -13.38 4.13 -11.88
C LYS A 166 -13.20 4.33 -10.37
N SER A 167 -13.88 3.51 -9.56
CA SER A 167 -13.92 3.70 -8.11
C SER A 167 -12.65 3.28 -7.39
N VAL A 168 -12.00 2.19 -7.82
CA VAL A 168 -10.77 1.69 -7.17
C VAL A 168 -9.64 2.73 -7.16
N PRO A 169 -9.31 3.40 -8.29
CA PRO A 169 -8.28 4.46 -8.28
C PRO A 169 -8.58 5.60 -7.31
N GLU A 170 -9.85 6.03 -7.25
CA GLU A 170 -10.28 7.12 -6.38
C GLU A 170 -10.13 6.73 -4.91
N ASN A 171 -10.64 5.54 -4.54
CA ASN A 171 -10.51 5.00 -3.19
C ASN A 171 -9.05 4.84 -2.77
N LEU A 172 -8.22 4.30 -3.66
CA LEU A 172 -6.79 4.11 -3.40
C LEU A 172 -6.04 5.45 -3.30
N ALA A 173 -6.41 6.45 -4.11
CA ALA A 173 -5.84 7.79 -4.01
C ALA A 173 -6.18 8.45 -2.67
N ASP A 174 -7.37 8.22 -2.13
CA ASP A 174 -7.77 8.75 -0.83
C ASP A 174 -7.07 8.03 0.32
N ILE A 175 -6.89 6.71 0.22
CA ILE A 175 -6.03 5.94 1.14
C ILE A 175 -4.61 6.52 1.13
N MET A 176 -4.00 6.72 -0.05
CA MET A 176 -2.66 7.28 -0.16
C MET A 176 -2.53 8.69 0.41
N LYS A 177 -3.56 9.54 0.26
CA LYS A 177 -3.60 10.86 0.91
C LYS A 177 -3.67 10.73 2.43
N SER A 178 -4.44 9.78 2.95
CA SER A 178 -4.55 9.52 4.40
C SER A 178 -3.24 9.01 5.03
N LEU A 179 -2.37 8.38 4.23
CA LEU A 179 -1.01 7.95 4.60
C LEU A 179 0.01 9.11 4.58
N GLY A 180 -0.44 10.37 4.52
CA GLY A 180 0.41 11.56 4.57
C GLY A 180 1.26 11.64 5.85
N PRO A 181 2.32 12.47 5.86
CA PRO A 181 3.26 12.54 6.98
C PRO A 181 2.54 12.74 8.30
N SER A 182 2.98 12.01 9.33
CA SER A 182 2.39 11.97 10.67
C SER A 182 2.17 13.34 11.34
N LYS A 183 2.76 14.41 10.80
CA LYS A 183 2.56 15.80 11.23
C LYS A 183 1.13 16.33 11.03
N GLN A 184 0.29 15.66 10.23
CA GLN A 184 -1.12 16.04 10.06
C GLN A 184 -2.08 15.26 10.98
N ARG A 185 -1.55 14.33 11.80
CA ARG A 185 -2.35 13.46 12.68
C ARG A 185 -2.35 13.91 14.17
N ALA A 186 -1.78 15.09 14.48
CA ALA A 186 -1.75 15.65 15.83
C ALA A 186 -2.86 16.68 16.07
#